data_fcc985246496af9eb8a109b67f439203
#
_entry.id   fcc985246496af9eb8a109b67f439203
#
_cell.length_a   1.000
_cell.length_b   1.000
_cell.length_c   1.000
_cell.angle_alpha   90.00
_cell.angle_beta   90.00
_cell.angle_gamma   90.00
#
_symmetry.space_group_name_H-M   'P 1'
#
loop_
_entity.id
_entity.type
_entity.pdbx_description
1 polymer ?
#
loop_
_entity_poly.entity_id
_entity_poly.type
_entity_poly.pdbx_seq_one_letter_code
_entity_poly.pdbx_strand_id
1 'polypeptide(L)'
;MKKTILSMLFLVTEIGCFAQKSGVIISVTDGHLGKYSEYSYYLSTGTANGTIYPETRWTPGIGFNFGYQFGFKLSNRFWMDASILGKVVQGKAESFDLNGNDVVPWSDKAWIWGLALNGAINYRICSGLYAGIGIEPTGYFKTNKLKENLKGQVFDFPVVLTLGYEFNNGMKLSASYKHGFKPLYDNAFASNTKNNKEFGMSLYVPMFK
;
A
#
# COMPACT_ATOMS: atom_id res chain seq x y z
N MET A 1 16.64 16.74 -12.56
CA MET A 1 15.17 16.70 -12.33
C MET A 1 14.33 16.93 -13.58
N LYS A 2 14.47 18.05 -14.34
CA LYS A 2 13.64 18.31 -15.54
C LYS A 2 13.74 17.21 -16.62
N LYS A 3 14.94 16.68 -16.90
CA LYS A 3 15.15 15.60 -17.88
C LYS A 3 14.50 14.27 -17.47
N THR A 4 14.53 13.95 -16.17
CA THR A 4 13.92 12.72 -15.64
C THR A 4 12.38 12.76 -15.71
N ILE A 5 11.79 13.93 -15.44
CA ILE A 5 10.34 14.14 -15.56
C ILE A 5 9.90 14.04 -17.01
N LEU A 6 10.68 14.65 -17.94
CA LEU A 6 10.37 14.59 -19.37
C LEU A 6 10.47 13.17 -19.92
N SER A 7 11.49 12.39 -19.51
CA SER A 7 11.63 10.98 -19.90
C SER A 7 10.50 10.12 -19.35
N MET A 8 10.04 10.34 -18.10
CA MET A 8 8.87 9.66 -17.57
C MET A 8 7.59 10.02 -18.32
N LEU A 9 7.40 11.30 -18.66
CA LEU A 9 6.24 11.74 -19.43
C LEU A 9 6.21 11.08 -20.82
N PHE A 10 7.38 10.99 -21.48
CA PHE A 10 7.51 10.33 -22.78
C PHE A 10 7.20 8.83 -22.71
N LEU A 11 7.71 8.15 -21.67
CA LEU A 11 7.42 6.73 -21.43
C LEU A 11 5.92 6.47 -21.22
N VAL A 12 5.25 7.33 -20.45
CA VAL A 12 3.80 7.21 -20.19
C VAL A 12 2.99 7.44 -21.48
N THR A 13 3.39 8.37 -22.34
CA THR A 13 2.71 8.60 -23.62
C THR A 13 2.91 7.45 -24.59
N GLU A 14 4.10 6.85 -24.68
CA GLU A 14 4.34 5.67 -25.52
C GLU A 14 3.53 4.46 -25.04
N ILE A 15 3.54 4.17 -23.75
CA ILE A 15 2.71 3.09 -23.18
C ILE A 15 1.23 3.32 -23.48
N GLY A 16 0.76 4.58 -23.40
CA GLY A 16 -0.61 4.95 -23.72
C GLY A 16 -1.02 4.66 -25.17
N CYS A 17 -0.10 4.80 -26.11
CA CYS A 17 -0.35 4.52 -27.54
C CYS A 17 -0.59 3.02 -27.84
N PHE A 18 -0.05 2.11 -27.01
CA PHE A 18 -0.23 0.67 -27.17
C PHE A 18 -1.39 0.10 -26.35
N ALA A 19 -1.90 0.87 -25.38
CA ALA A 19 -3.02 0.43 -24.55
C ALA A 19 -4.32 0.40 -25.38
N GLN A 20 -5.03 -0.72 -25.29
CA GLN A 20 -6.32 -0.88 -25.99
C GLN A 20 -7.50 -0.33 -25.17
N LYS A 21 -7.32 -0.21 -23.87
CA LYS A 21 -8.28 0.40 -22.93
C LYS A 21 -7.50 1.20 -21.91
N SER A 22 -7.99 2.36 -21.53
CA SER A 22 -7.40 3.11 -20.44
C SER A 22 -8.46 3.86 -19.65
N GLY A 23 -8.19 4.12 -18.38
CA GLY A 23 -9.16 4.77 -17.51
C GLY A 23 -8.63 5.05 -16.10
N VAL A 24 -9.49 5.62 -15.28
CA VAL A 24 -9.21 5.95 -13.90
C VAL A 24 -9.48 4.75 -13.01
N ILE A 25 -8.61 4.55 -12.01
CA ILE A 25 -8.80 3.56 -10.96
C ILE A 25 -8.79 4.25 -9.60
N ILE A 26 -9.75 3.89 -8.76
CA ILE A 26 -9.88 4.35 -7.38
C ILE A 26 -10.01 3.12 -6.50
N SER A 27 -9.31 3.10 -5.36
CA SER A 27 -9.36 1.98 -4.43
C SER A 27 -9.46 2.47 -2.99
N VAL A 28 -10.18 1.70 -2.18
CA VAL A 28 -10.18 1.82 -0.72
C VAL A 28 -9.50 0.57 -0.19
N THR A 29 -8.60 0.75 0.76
CA THR A 29 -7.83 -0.36 1.33
C THR A 29 -7.86 -0.30 2.86
N ASP A 30 -7.70 -1.45 3.50
CA ASP A 30 -7.30 -1.49 4.89
C ASP A 30 -5.77 -1.37 4.93
N GLY A 31 -5.29 -0.28 5.45
CA GLY A 31 -3.85 -0.02 5.50
C GLY A 31 -3.16 -0.83 6.59
N HIS A 32 -2.91 -2.12 6.38
CA HIS A 32 -2.10 -2.93 7.27
C HIS A 32 -0.60 -2.62 7.09
N LEU A 33 -0.12 -1.59 7.76
CA LEU A 33 1.30 -1.19 7.72
C LEU A 33 2.24 -2.15 8.45
N GLY A 34 1.75 -3.31 8.89
CA GLY A 34 2.44 -4.23 9.76
C GLY A 34 2.26 -3.88 11.24
N LYS A 35 2.34 -4.86 12.12
CA LYS A 35 2.39 -4.60 13.57
C LYS A 35 3.80 -4.16 13.91
N TYR A 36 3.93 -3.00 14.50
CA TYR A 36 5.15 -2.51 15.11
C TYR A 36 4.96 -2.47 16.62
N SER A 37 5.83 -3.11 17.36
CA SER A 37 5.91 -2.97 18.80
C SER A 37 7.30 -2.47 19.18
N GLU A 38 7.36 -1.30 19.79
CA GLU A 38 8.59 -0.72 20.31
C GLU A 38 8.64 -0.97 21.82
N TYR A 39 9.66 -1.71 22.26
CA TYR A 39 9.97 -1.82 23.68
C TYR A 39 11.11 -0.85 24.00
N SER A 40 10.81 0.22 24.70
CA SER A 40 11.84 1.13 25.21
C SER A 40 12.18 0.74 26.64
N TYR A 41 13.30 0.05 26.85
CA TYR A 41 13.85 -0.16 28.17
C TYR A 41 14.84 0.96 28.51
N TYR A 42 14.51 1.83 29.45
CA TYR A 42 15.51 2.65 30.13
C TYR A 42 15.91 1.93 31.42
N LEU A 43 17.08 1.33 31.43
CA LEU A 43 17.77 0.94 32.66
C LEU A 43 18.32 2.22 33.29
N SER A 44 17.60 2.78 34.26
CA SER A 44 18.17 3.76 35.18
C SER A 44 19.05 3.01 36.16
N THR A 45 20.36 3.14 36.02
CA THR A 45 21.34 2.69 37.01
C THR A 45 21.20 3.56 38.26
N GLY A 46 20.49 3.05 39.30
CA GLY A 46 20.56 3.57 40.64
C GLY A 46 19.27 4.13 41.22
N THR A 47 18.33 3.31 41.47
CA THR A 47 17.24 3.29 42.45
C THR A 47 16.00 2.60 41.85
N ALA A 48 15.35 1.77 42.63
CA ALA A 48 14.34 0.80 42.22
C ALA A 48 12.97 1.38 41.82
N ASN A 49 12.92 2.39 40.98
CA ASN A 49 11.72 2.88 40.33
C ASN A 49 11.93 2.75 38.80
N GLY A 50 11.84 1.51 38.31
CA GLY A 50 11.82 1.25 36.88
C GLY A 50 10.56 1.86 36.28
N THR A 51 10.74 2.95 35.52
CA THR A 51 9.66 3.50 34.68
C THR A 51 9.49 2.56 33.50
N ILE A 52 8.41 1.81 33.49
CA ILE A 52 8.06 0.92 32.38
C ILE A 52 7.38 1.77 31.34
N TYR A 53 7.99 1.86 30.15
CA TYR A 53 7.38 2.58 29.03
C TYR A 53 6.36 1.69 28.32
N PRO A 54 5.22 2.25 27.91
CA PRO A 54 4.18 1.49 27.24
C PRO A 54 4.64 0.98 25.88
N GLU A 55 4.15 -0.21 25.52
CA GLU A 55 4.31 -0.75 24.16
C GLU A 55 3.48 0.07 23.17
N THR A 56 4.10 0.56 22.13
CA THR A 56 3.39 1.25 21.03
C THR A 56 3.07 0.26 19.92
N ARG A 57 1.81 0.10 19.60
CA ARG A 57 1.33 -0.73 18.49
C ARG A 57 0.75 0.15 17.39
N TRP A 58 1.10 -0.18 16.16
CA TRP A 58 0.45 0.42 15.00
C TRP A 58 -0.72 -0.45 14.57
N THR A 59 -1.91 0.12 14.56
CA THR A 59 -3.11 -0.53 14.08
C THR A 59 -3.38 -0.14 12.62
N PRO A 60 -4.03 -1.05 11.84
CA PRO A 60 -4.41 -0.74 10.48
C PRO A 60 -5.35 0.44 10.42
N GLY A 61 -5.13 1.31 9.47
CA GLY A 61 -6.01 2.41 9.14
C GLY A 61 -6.62 2.24 7.76
N ILE A 62 -7.45 3.19 7.36
CA ILE A 62 -8.01 3.23 6.01
C ILE A 62 -6.96 3.79 5.06
N GLY A 63 -6.80 3.14 3.89
CA GLY A 63 -6.00 3.63 2.79
C GLY A 63 -6.86 3.98 1.58
N PHE A 64 -6.35 4.90 0.76
CA PHE A 64 -6.94 5.29 -0.51
C PHE A 64 -5.87 5.24 -1.59
N ASN A 65 -6.22 4.62 -2.73
CA ASN A 65 -5.37 4.68 -3.91
C ASN A 65 -6.18 5.30 -5.04
N PHE A 66 -5.53 6.13 -5.83
CA PHE A 66 -6.12 6.73 -7.02
C PHE A 66 -5.06 6.79 -8.12
N GLY A 67 -5.47 6.59 -9.35
CA GLY A 67 -4.52 6.63 -10.44
C GLY A 67 -5.11 6.34 -11.79
N TYR A 68 -4.23 5.98 -12.71
CA TYR A 68 -4.58 5.70 -14.08
C TYR A 68 -4.11 4.30 -14.47
N GLN A 69 -4.98 3.55 -15.16
CA GLN A 69 -4.74 2.18 -15.58
C GLN A 69 -4.80 2.05 -17.08
N PHE A 70 -3.85 1.30 -17.63
CA PHE A 70 -3.75 0.90 -19.02
C PHE A 70 -4.02 -0.58 -19.15
N GLY A 71 -4.87 -1.00 -20.07
CA GLY A 71 -5.19 -2.40 -20.33
C GLY A 71 -4.67 -2.84 -21.69
N PHE A 72 -3.98 -3.98 -21.71
CA PHE A 72 -3.37 -4.58 -22.91
C PHE A 72 -3.95 -5.97 -23.11
N LYS A 73 -4.66 -6.19 -24.19
CA LYS A 73 -5.21 -7.52 -24.51
C LYS A 73 -4.08 -8.43 -25.00
N LEU A 74 -3.86 -9.54 -24.33
CA LEU A 74 -2.90 -10.56 -24.73
C LEU A 74 -3.57 -11.68 -25.54
N SER A 75 -4.80 -12.05 -25.15
CA SER A 75 -5.64 -13.03 -25.87
C SER A 75 -7.11 -12.81 -25.55
N ASN A 76 -7.99 -13.71 -25.98
CA ASN A 76 -9.43 -13.61 -25.67
C ASN A 76 -9.74 -13.80 -24.17
N ARG A 77 -8.87 -14.50 -23.44
CA ARG A 77 -9.04 -14.77 -22.00
C ARG A 77 -8.01 -14.08 -21.12
N PHE A 78 -6.88 -13.64 -21.67
CA PHE A 78 -5.80 -13.03 -20.95
C PHE A 78 -5.60 -11.58 -21.33
N TRP A 79 -5.39 -10.72 -20.35
CA TRP A 79 -4.95 -9.34 -20.55
C TRP A 79 -4.02 -8.91 -19.44
N MET A 80 -3.26 -7.88 -19.68
CA MET A 80 -2.41 -7.23 -18.69
C MET A 80 -2.99 -5.86 -18.36
N ASP A 81 -3.05 -5.54 -17.08
CA ASP A 81 -3.32 -4.19 -16.59
C ASP A 81 -2.03 -3.61 -16.01
N ALA A 82 -1.68 -2.38 -16.43
CA ALA A 82 -0.58 -1.60 -15.85
C ALA A 82 -1.15 -0.31 -15.29
N SER A 83 -0.81 0.06 -14.04
CA SER A 83 -1.37 1.24 -13.39
C SER A 83 -0.28 2.06 -12.71
N ILE A 84 -0.49 3.37 -12.69
CA ILE A 84 0.27 4.33 -11.88
C ILE A 84 -0.67 4.84 -10.79
N LEU A 85 -0.30 4.65 -9.53
CA LEU A 85 -1.17 4.88 -8.39
C LEU A 85 -0.51 5.84 -7.39
N GLY A 86 -1.23 6.90 -7.02
CA GLY A 86 -0.97 7.61 -5.77
C GLY A 86 -1.62 6.87 -4.61
N LYS A 87 -0.90 6.67 -3.52
CA LYS A 87 -1.37 5.97 -2.32
C LYS A 87 -1.37 6.91 -1.13
N VAL A 88 -2.39 6.80 -0.32
CA VAL A 88 -2.49 7.48 0.98
C VAL A 88 -2.94 6.45 2.00
N VAL A 89 -2.13 6.18 3.01
CA VAL A 89 -2.42 5.20 4.04
C VAL A 89 -2.41 5.86 5.40
N GLN A 90 -3.45 5.61 6.20
CA GLN A 90 -3.52 6.06 7.57
C GLN A 90 -2.93 4.99 8.48
N GLY A 91 -1.91 5.36 9.26
CA GLY A 91 -1.43 4.59 10.40
C GLY A 91 -1.98 5.18 11.70
N LYS A 92 -2.38 4.34 12.66
CA LYS A 92 -2.79 4.72 13.99
C LYS A 92 -1.87 4.07 15.00
N ALA A 93 -1.19 4.87 15.83
CA ALA A 93 -0.39 4.38 16.93
C ALA A 93 -1.24 4.30 18.19
N GLU A 94 -1.18 3.19 18.91
CA GLU A 94 -1.83 2.96 20.21
C GLU A 94 -0.78 2.53 21.23
N SER A 95 -0.82 3.11 22.43
CA SER A 95 0.09 2.77 23.54
C SER A 95 -0.63 1.88 24.53
N PHE A 96 0.00 0.78 24.92
CA PHE A 96 -0.53 -0.19 25.91
C PHE A 96 0.44 -0.34 27.06
N ASP A 97 -0.08 -0.63 28.28
CA ASP A 97 0.74 -1.06 29.39
C ASP A 97 1.16 -2.53 29.24
N LEU A 98 2.03 -3.02 30.14
CA LEU A 98 2.47 -4.41 30.17
C LEU A 98 1.33 -5.42 30.42
N ASN A 99 0.19 -4.97 30.95
CA ASN A 99 -0.99 -5.78 31.20
C ASN A 99 -1.99 -5.73 30.04
N GLY A 100 -1.68 -4.98 28.97
CA GLY A 100 -2.55 -4.82 27.81
C GLY A 100 -3.67 -3.80 27.98
N ASN A 101 -3.65 -2.99 29.05
CA ASN A 101 -4.60 -1.91 29.27
C ASN A 101 -4.13 -0.62 28.56
N ASP A 102 -5.07 0.18 28.07
CA ASP A 102 -4.76 1.50 27.49
C ASP A 102 -4.21 2.42 28.58
N VAL A 103 -2.92 2.73 28.53
CA VAL A 103 -2.24 3.54 29.57
C VAL A 103 -2.50 5.03 29.40
N VAL A 104 -2.66 5.49 28.20
CA VAL A 104 -3.08 6.85 27.85
C VAL A 104 -3.69 6.77 26.44
N PRO A 105 -4.81 7.43 26.15
CA PRO A 105 -5.33 7.50 24.81
C PRO A 105 -4.46 8.43 23.94
N TRP A 106 -3.22 8.02 23.72
CA TRP A 106 -2.36 8.69 22.75
C TRP A 106 -2.57 8.01 21.39
N SER A 107 -3.58 8.48 20.68
CA SER A 107 -3.80 8.03 19.31
C SER A 107 -3.26 9.08 18.37
N ASP A 108 -2.04 8.91 17.91
CA ASP A 108 -1.52 9.71 16.80
C ASP A 108 -1.89 9.04 15.48
N LYS A 109 -2.63 9.78 14.66
CA LYS A 109 -2.96 9.37 13.30
C LYS A 109 -1.90 9.96 12.37
N ALA A 110 -1.18 9.12 11.68
CA ALA A 110 -0.22 9.54 10.67
C ALA A 110 -0.71 9.14 9.28
N TRP A 111 -0.57 10.06 8.33
CA TRP A 111 -0.84 9.80 6.93
C TRP A 111 0.47 9.59 6.20
N ILE A 112 0.60 8.46 5.53
CA ILE A 112 1.78 8.09 4.74
C ILE A 112 1.37 8.16 3.27
N TRP A 113 2.15 8.89 2.50
CA TRP A 113 1.96 9.04 1.07
C TRP A 113 2.89 8.10 0.33
N GLY A 114 2.44 7.58 -0.79
CA GLY A 114 3.25 6.72 -1.64
C GLY A 114 2.90 6.87 -3.11
N LEU A 115 3.82 6.38 -3.94
CA LEU A 115 3.63 6.19 -5.36
C LEU A 115 3.85 4.72 -5.68
N ALA A 116 2.93 4.11 -6.42
CA ALA A 116 3.02 2.71 -6.81
C ALA A 116 2.86 2.56 -8.33
N LEU A 117 3.56 1.56 -8.85
CA LEU A 117 3.36 1.05 -10.19
C LEU A 117 2.78 -0.36 -10.04
N ASN A 118 1.60 -0.60 -10.58
CA ASN A 118 0.99 -1.93 -10.54
C ASN A 118 1.05 -2.56 -11.93
N GLY A 119 1.49 -3.81 -12.01
CA GLY A 119 1.46 -4.62 -13.22
C GLY A 119 0.83 -5.97 -12.90
N ALA A 120 -0.31 -6.30 -13.52
CA ALA A 120 -1.05 -7.54 -13.26
C ALA A 120 -1.46 -8.24 -14.54
N ILE A 121 -1.35 -9.56 -14.56
CA ILE A 121 -1.89 -10.43 -15.60
C ILE A 121 -3.21 -11.00 -15.07
N ASN A 122 -4.26 -10.86 -15.86
CA ASN A 122 -5.61 -11.27 -15.52
C ASN A 122 -6.09 -12.37 -16.46
N TYR A 123 -6.88 -13.28 -15.92
CA TYR A 123 -7.52 -14.36 -16.63
C TYR A 123 -9.05 -14.30 -16.46
N ARG A 124 -9.79 -14.34 -17.57
CA ARG A 124 -11.25 -14.38 -17.56
C ARG A 124 -11.72 -15.79 -17.30
N ILE A 125 -12.35 -16.01 -16.13
CA ILE A 125 -12.88 -17.30 -15.68
C ILE A 125 -14.19 -17.60 -16.42
N CYS A 126 -15.12 -16.66 -16.37
CA CYS A 126 -16.40 -16.74 -17.07
C CYS A 126 -16.89 -15.33 -17.44
N SER A 127 -18.12 -15.17 -17.91
CA SER A 127 -18.67 -13.90 -18.34
C SER A 127 -18.51 -12.81 -17.26
N GLY A 128 -17.61 -11.88 -17.49
CA GLY A 128 -17.29 -10.76 -16.58
C GLY A 128 -16.39 -11.12 -15.39
N LEU A 129 -16.41 -12.33 -14.85
CA LEU A 129 -15.59 -12.72 -13.70
C LEU A 129 -14.14 -13.00 -14.12
N TYR A 130 -13.18 -12.45 -13.37
CA TYR A 130 -11.77 -12.66 -13.62
C TYR A 130 -10.94 -12.77 -12.33
N ALA A 131 -9.81 -13.41 -12.44
CA ALA A 131 -8.77 -13.42 -11.42
C ALA A 131 -7.45 -12.92 -12.01
N GLY A 132 -6.62 -12.33 -11.20
CA GLY A 132 -5.34 -11.77 -11.60
C GLY A 132 -4.25 -11.94 -10.56
N ILE A 133 -3.02 -11.94 -11.05
CA ILE A 133 -1.82 -11.91 -10.23
C ILE A 133 -0.88 -10.84 -10.78
N GLY A 134 -0.23 -10.11 -9.88
CA GLY A 134 0.65 -9.02 -10.26
C GLY A 134 1.65 -8.64 -9.19
N ILE A 135 2.38 -7.58 -9.46
CA ILE A 135 3.32 -6.94 -8.54
C ILE A 135 3.01 -5.44 -8.47
N GLU A 136 3.25 -4.84 -7.31
CA GLU A 136 3.01 -3.41 -7.09
C GLU A 136 4.20 -2.75 -6.39
N PRO A 137 5.36 -2.55 -7.12
CA PRO A 137 6.45 -1.75 -6.58
C PRO A 137 5.91 -0.42 -6.04
N THR A 138 6.14 -0.16 -4.75
CA THR A 138 5.62 1.01 -4.05
C THR A 138 6.74 1.72 -3.32
N GLY A 139 6.88 3.02 -3.55
CA GLY A 139 7.73 3.91 -2.77
C GLY A 139 6.87 4.75 -1.81
N TYR A 140 7.19 4.72 -0.52
CA TYR A 140 6.51 5.51 0.50
C TYR A 140 7.36 6.71 0.89
N PHE A 141 6.70 7.86 1.11
CA PHE A 141 7.35 9.12 1.47
C PHE A 141 7.10 9.44 2.93
N LYS A 142 8.10 9.99 3.61
CA LYS A 142 7.98 10.42 5.00
C LYS A 142 6.94 11.50 5.18
N THR A 143 6.14 11.38 6.25
CA THR A 143 5.33 12.48 6.76
C THR A 143 6.05 13.22 7.89
N ASN A 144 5.71 14.49 8.10
CA ASN A 144 6.40 15.36 9.08
C ASN A 144 6.27 14.88 10.54
N LYS A 145 5.25 14.09 10.88
CA LYS A 145 5.01 13.60 12.25
C LYS A 145 5.76 12.32 12.61
N LEU A 146 6.25 11.57 11.62
CA LEU A 146 6.97 10.30 11.81
C LEU A 146 8.48 10.43 11.55
N LYS A 147 9.04 11.63 11.63
CA LYS A 147 10.43 11.91 11.29
C LYS A 147 11.45 11.11 12.08
N GLU A 148 11.15 10.75 13.31
CA GLU A 148 12.13 10.12 14.21
C GLU A 148 12.26 8.61 14.00
N ASN A 149 11.18 7.93 13.55
CA ASN A 149 11.14 6.48 13.49
C ASN A 149 11.12 5.89 12.07
N LEU A 150 10.90 6.69 11.03
CA LEU A 150 10.99 6.23 9.63
C LEU A 150 12.37 6.60 9.06
N LYS A 151 13.32 5.67 9.10
CA LYS A 151 14.61 5.84 8.41
C LYS A 151 14.42 5.68 6.91
N GLY A 152 14.44 6.80 6.17
CA GLY A 152 14.59 6.80 4.71
C GLY A 152 13.28 6.59 3.93
N GLN A 153 13.41 6.51 2.63
CA GLN A 153 12.36 6.06 1.71
C GLN A 153 12.20 4.55 1.89
N VAL A 154 10.99 4.12 2.19
CA VAL A 154 10.70 2.69 2.24
C VAL A 154 10.21 2.26 0.88
N PHE A 155 10.86 1.28 0.31
CA PHE A 155 10.49 0.70 -0.97
C PHE A 155 10.08 -0.76 -0.76
N ASP A 156 8.85 -1.10 -1.18
CA ASP A 156 8.30 -2.45 -1.07
C ASP A 156 7.88 -2.97 -2.45
N PHE A 157 7.81 -4.29 -2.61
CA PHE A 157 7.42 -4.98 -3.84
C PHE A 157 6.30 -5.99 -3.58
N PRO A 158 5.10 -5.55 -3.19
CA PRO A 158 4.01 -6.48 -2.90
C PRO A 158 3.64 -7.32 -4.10
N VAL A 159 3.36 -8.60 -3.85
CA VAL A 159 2.59 -9.45 -4.76
C VAL A 159 1.12 -9.13 -4.56
N VAL A 160 0.38 -9.00 -5.66
CA VAL A 160 -1.04 -8.65 -5.69
C VAL A 160 -1.84 -9.82 -6.26
N LEU A 161 -2.82 -10.27 -5.51
CA LEU A 161 -3.86 -11.20 -5.99
C LEU A 161 -5.15 -10.42 -6.15
N THR A 162 -5.82 -10.59 -7.28
CA THR A 162 -7.05 -9.85 -7.61
C THR A 162 -8.14 -10.82 -8.02
N LEU A 163 -9.35 -10.57 -7.54
CA LEU A 163 -10.59 -11.18 -8.02
C LEU A 163 -11.56 -10.05 -8.36
N GLY A 164 -12.14 -10.08 -9.56
CA GLY A 164 -12.99 -8.97 -9.98
C GLY A 164 -14.02 -9.35 -11.03
N TYR A 165 -14.87 -8.38 -11.31
CA TYR A 165 -15.92 -8.48 -12.31
C TYR A 165 -15.85 -7.30 -13.29
N GLU A 166 -15.78 -7.59 -14.58
CA GLU A 166 -15.85 -6.62 -15.67
C GLU A 166 -17.28 -6.53 -16.18
N PHE A 167 -17.90 -5.37 -16.06
CA PHE A 167 -19.25 -5.09 -16.55
C PHE A 167 -19.24 -4.87 -18.08
N ASN A 168 -20.43 -4.96 -18.70
CA ASN A 168 -20.59 -4.79 -20.17
C ASN A 168 -20.15 -3.41 -20.66
N ASN A 169 -20.20 -2.37 -19.81
CA ASN A 169 -19.73 -1.02 -20.13
C ASN A 169 -18.19 -0.86 -20.00
N GLY A 170 -17.47 -1.92 -19.61
CA GLY A 170 -16.03 -1.93 -19.42
C GLY A 170 -15.55 -1.48 -18.03
N MET A 171 -16.45 -1.09 -17.12
CA MET A 171 -16.10 -0.84 -15.74
C MET A 171 -15.67 -2.16 -15.09
N LYS A 172 -14.73 -2.08 -14.14
CA LYS A 172 -14.31 -3.26 -13.36
C LYS A 172 -14.43 -2.94 -11.87
N LEU A 173 -15.06 -3.85 -11.13
CA LEU A 173 -15.05 -3.88 -9.68
C LEU A 173 -14.17 -5.05 -9.24
N SER A 174 -13.22 -4.82 -8.36
CA SER A 174 -12.31 -5.88 -7.91
C SER A 174 -11.98 -5.78 -6.43
N ALA A 175 -11.75 -6.95 -5.83
CA ALA A 175 -11.12 -7.11 -4.54
C ALA A 175 -9.68 -7.57 -4.73
N SER A 176 -8.77 -7.07 -3.94
CA SER A 176 -7.35 -7.41 -4.01
C SER A 176 -6.77 -7.71 -2.64
N TYR A 177 -5.83 -8.64 -2.61
CA TYR A 177 -4.95 -8.91 -1.48
C TYR A 177 -3.52 -8.64 -1.90
N LYS A 178 -2.81 -7.85 -1.11
CA LYS A 178 -1.40 -7.53 -1.35
C LYS A 178 -0.55 -8.04 -0.20
N HIS A 179 0.55 -8.69 -0.55
CA HIS A 179 1.54 -9.18 0.39
C HIS A 179 2.90 -8.55 0.09
N GLY A 180 3.32 -7.62 0.93
CA GLY A 180 4.64 -6.99 0.85
C GLY A 180 5.71 -7.87 1.50
N PHE A 181 6.95 -7.65 1.09
CA PHE A 181 8.11 -8.40 1.59
C PHE A 181 8.97 -7.60 2.55
N LYS A 182 8.72 -6.30 2.65
CA LYS A 182 9.45 -5.43 3.57
C LYS A 182 8.52 -4.82 4.60
N PRO A 183 8.94 -4.72 5.87
CA PRO A 183 8.25 -3.91 6.85
C PRO A 183 8.41 -2.43 6.45
N LEU A 184 7.34 -1.66 6.59
CA LEU A 184 7.39 -0.20 6.37
C LEU A 184 8.19 0.54 7.46
N TYR A 185 8.40 -0.12 8.58
CA TYR A 185 9.13 0.37 9.73
C TYR A 185 10.31 -0.55 10.00
N ASP A 186 11.51 -0.05 9.79
CA ASP A 186 12.75 -0.73 10.19
C ASP A 186 13.32 0.06 11.37
N ASN A 187 13.12 -0.47 12.57
CA ASN A 187 13.78 0.05 13.76
C ASN A 187 14.77 -1.01 14.26
N ALA A 188 16.01 -0.61 14.48
CA ALA A 188 17.09 -1.49 14.94
C ALA A 188 16.79 -2.20 16.29
N PHE A 189 15.75 -1.78 16.99
CA PHE A 189 15.31 -2.30 18.28
C PHE A 189 14.00 -3.08 18.24
N ALA A 190 13.32 -3.17 17.09
CA ALA A 190 12.04 -3.87 16.99
C ALA A 190 12.25 -5.35 16.67
N SER A 191 12.00 -6.22 17.63
CA SER A 191 12.19 -7.68 17.48
C SER A 191 11.10 -8.37 16.65
N ASN A 192 10.03 -7.69 16.22
CA ASN A 192 8.87 -8.28 15.53
C ASN A 192 8.27 -7.38 14.45
N THR A 193 9.06 -7.03 13.44
CA THR A 193 8.53 -6.35 12.25
C THR A 193 7.76 -7.36 11.39
N LYS A 194 6.47 -7.13 11.15
CA LYS A 194 5.65 -7.93 10.23
C LYS A 194 5.60 -7.27 8.88
N ASN A 195 5.62 -8.10 7.84
CA ASN A 195 5.46 -7.67 6.46
C ASN A 195 4.15 -6.91 6.25
N ASN A 196 4.18 -5.94 5.35
CA ASN A 196 3.00 -5.18 4.97
C ASN A 196 1.97 -6.09 4.28
N LYS A 197 0.72 -6.01 4.72
CA LYS A 197 -0.42 -6.71 4.11
C LYS A 197 -1.54 -5.71 3.88
N GLU A 198 -2.20 -5.77 2.75
CA GLU A 198 -3.26 -4.84 2.38
C GLU A 198 -4.39 -5.58 1.69
N PHE A 199 -5.62 -5.40 2.17
CA PHE A 199 -6.83 -5.80 1.46
C PHE A 199 -7.44 -4.55 0.84
N GLY A 200 -7.97 -4.63 -0.36
CA GLY A 200 -8.57 -3.49 -1.02
C GLY A 200 -9.71 -3.85 -1.93
N MET A 201 -10.57 -2.87 -2.15
CA MET A 201 -11.58 -2.87 -3.20
C MET A 201 -11.28 -1.75 -4.17
N SER A 202 -11.37 -2.03 -5.47
CA SER A 202 -11.04 -1.07 -6.52
C SER A 202 -12.17 -0.97 -7.53
N LEU A 203 -12.43 0.25 -7.99
CA LEU A 203 -13.30 0.56 -9.10
C LEU A 203 -12.46 1.15 -10.24
N TYR A 204 -12.49 0.50 -11.39
CA TYR A 204 -11.93 1.03 -12.63
C TYR A 204 -13.05 1.57 -13.52
N VAL A 205 -12.86 2.79 -14.03
CA VAL A 205 -13.79 3.45 -14.96
C VAL A 205 -13.04 3.72 -16.28
N PRO A 206 -13.45 3.08 -17.40
CA PRO A 206 -12.81 3.31 -18.68
C PRO A 206 -13.11 4.73 -19.17
N MET A 207 -12.09 5.42 -19.65
CA MET A 207 -12.22 6.75 -20.25
C MET A 207 -12.05 6.72 -21.77
N PHE A 208 -11.20 5.80 -22.27
CA PHE A 208 -10.97 5.63 -23.69
C PHE A 208 -11.09 4.14 -24.07
N LYS A 209 -11.71 3.90 -25.20
CA LYS A 209 -11.91 2.58 -25.82
C LYS A 209 -11.06 2.49 -27.08
#